data_d365a908d88ca5b33fc2ffa3ecc4f4d3
#
_entry.id   d365a908d88ca5b33fc2ffa3ecc4f4d3
#
_cell.length_a   1.000
_cell.length_b   1.000
_cell.length_c   1.000
_cell.angle_alpha   90.00
_cell.angle_beta   90.00
_cell.angle_gamma   90.00
#
_symmetry.space_group_name_H-M   'P 1'
#
loop_
_entity.id
_entity.type
_entity.pdbx_description
1 polymer ?
#
loop_
_entity_poly.entity_id
_entity_poly.type
_entity_poly.pdbx_seq_one_letter_code
_entity_poly.pdbx_strand_id
1 'polypeptide(L)'
;ATQSVDRALRGYMSWEQLRELQAAGFGIGSQTHSHPHMHRLSVAKNRDELTVSNERFLTELGMRPSLFAYPYGEYSIDVINEVKQAGFIAAFGQHSGIAHGYDGFFELPRFAMNEQYGSRDRLELAINGLPLKVNQIVPEDVVLAENPPSYGFTLSGDMDQERQLRCFNSRYGKLDVAILGRRAEIR
;
A
#
# COMPACT_ATOMS: atom_id res chain seq x y z
N ALA A 1 30.96 -21.04 0.34
CA ALA A 1 30.29 -19.74 0.11
C ALA A 1 29.04 -19.89 -0.79
N THR A 2 29.11 -20.70 -1.86
CA THR A 2 28.01 -20.88 -2.84
C THR A 2 26.77 -21.61 -2.26
N GLN A 3 26.97 -22.61 -1.40
CA GLN A 3 25.86 -23.37 -0.78
C GLN A 3 25.02 -22.57 0.24
N SER A 4 25.58 -21.52 0.87
CA SER A 4 24.85 -20.68 1.81
C SER A 4 23.94 -19.67 1.09
N VAL A 5 24.35 -19.19 -0.09
CA VAL A 5 23.57 -18.27 -0.93
C VAL A 5 22.36 -19.01 -1.53
N ASP A 6 22.56 -20.24 -2.04
CA ASP A 6 21.49 -21.07 -2.58
C ASP A 6 20.40 -21.42 -1.57
N ARG A 7 20.75 -21.54 -0.29
CA ARG A 7 19.78 -21.83 0.78
C ARG A 7 18.96 -20.61 1.17
N ALA A 8 19.55 -19.41 1.09
CA ALA A 8 18.88 -18.15 1.37
C ALA A 8 17.89 -17.73 0.25
N LEU A 9 18.11 -18.19 -0.98
CA LEU A 9 17.28 -17.88 -2.15
C LEU A 9 16.13 -18.89 -2.38
N ARG A 10 16.04 -19.96 -1.58
CA ARG A 10 14.91 -20.90 -1.67
C ARG A 10 13.61 -20.22 -1.26
N GLY A 11 12.72 -20.05 -2.21
CA GLY A 11 11.43 -19.37 -2.04
C GLY A 11 11.34 -18.00 -2.72
N TYR A 12 12.41 -17.51 -3.33
CA TYR A 12 12.42 -16.31 -4.15
C TYR A 12 12.64 -16.67 -5.63
N MET A 13 12.03 -15.89 -6.52
CA MET A 13 12.22 -16.05 -7.95
C MET A 13 13.59 -15.54 -8.39
N SER A 14 14.20 -16.22 -9.35
CA SER A 14 15.40 -15.74 -10.02
C SER A 14 15.04 -14.66 -11.06
N TRP A 15 16.02 -13.88 -11.49
CA TRP A 15 15.83 -12.92 -12.59
C TRP A 15 15.45 -13.60 -13.90
N GLU A 16 15.88 -14.85 -14.12
CA GLU A 16 15.48 -15.63 -15.28
C GLU A 16 13.99 -15.95 -15.26
N GLN A 17 13.47 -16.40 -14.12
CA GLN A 17 12.03 -16.63 -13.92
C GLN A 17 11.22 -15.34 -14.07
N LEU A 18 11.75 -14.20 -13.61
CA LEU A 18 11.09 -12.90 -13.80
C LEU A 18 11.06 -12.50 -15.29
N ARG A 19 12.12 -12.78 -16.06
CA ARG A 19 12.11 -12.59 -17.52
C ARG A 19 11.08 -13.46 -18.23
N GLU A 20 10.92 -14.72 -17.80
CA GLU A 20 9.90 -15.63 -18.31
C GLU A 20 8.49 -15.10 -18.04
N LEU A 21 8.21 -14.61 -16.83
CA LEU A 21 6.93 -13.97 -16.50
C LEU A 21 6.68 -12.72 -17.32
N GLN A 22 7.69 -11.87 -17.49
CA GLN A 22 7.60 -10.69 -18.32
C GLN A 22 7.28 -11.05 -19.77
N ALA A 23 7.96 -12.05 -20.34
CA ALA A 23 7.69 -12.56 -21.68
C ALA A 23 6.28 -13.16 -21.83
N ALA A 24 5.74 -13.72 -20.75
CA ALA A 24 4.37 -14.21 -20.69
C ALA A 24 3.31 -13.11 -20.47
N GLY A 25 3.71 -11.83 -20.43
CA GLY A 25 2.81 -10.68 -20.32
C GLY A 25 2.46 -10.26 -18.89
N PHE A 26 3.13 -10.81 -17.87
CA PHE A 26 2.93 -10.37 -16.48
C PHE A 26 3.65 -9.04 -16.22
N GLY A 27 2.97 -8.12 -15.50
CA GLY A 27 3.57 -6.91 -14.99
C GLY A 27 4.47 -7.21 -13.79
N ILE A 28 5.68 -6.64 -13.79
CA ILE A 28 6.63 -6.76 -12.68
C ILE A 28 6.78 -5.39 -12.03
N GLY A 29 6.43 -5.29 -10.75
CA GLY A 29 6.57 -4.07 -9.95
C GLY A 29 7.76 -4.11 -8.99
N SER A 30 8.17 -2.96 -8.46
CA SER A 30 9.26 -2.82 -7.49
C SER A 30 8.74 -2.79 -6.05
N GLN A 31 9.63 -3.19 -5.11
CA GLN A 31 9.39 -3.11 -3.68
C GLN A 31 10.69 -2.70 -2.94
N THR A 32 11.44 -1.72 -3.47
CA THR A 32 12.77 -1.29 -3.06
C THR A 32 13.88 -2.32 -3.38
N HIS A 33 15.12 -1.97 -3.02
CA HIS A 33 16.28 -2.86 -3.16
C HIS A 33 16.40 -3.86 -2.00
N SER A 34 16.28 -3.41 -0.75
CA SER A 34 16.54 -4.23 0.44
C SER A 34 15.33 -4.45 1.35
N HIS A 35 14.13 -3.97 0.95
CA HIS A 35 12.87 -4.11 1.68
C HIS A 35 12.91 -3.51 3.10
N PRO A 36 13.38 -2.26 3.29
CA PRO A 36 13.45 -1.62 4.60
C PRO A 36 12.12 -1.01 5.04
N HIS A 37 12.01 -0.65 6.32
CA HIS A 37 10.95 0.24 6.81
C HIS A 37 11.22 1.68 6.33
N MET A 38 10.71 2.05 5.16
CA MET A 38 11.03 3.30 4.47
C MET A 38 10.75 4.55 5.31
N HIS A 39 9.67 4.56 6.10
CA HIS A 39 9.32 5.69 6.98
C HIS A 39 10.35 5.95 8.10
N ARG A 40 11.26 4.99 8.35
CA ARG A 40 12.36 5.12 9.34
C ARG A 40 13.67 5.56 8.71
N LEU A 41 13.73 5.64 7.40
CA LEU A 41 14.92 6.05 6.67
C LEU A 41 14.91 7.56 6.41
N SER A 42 16.10 8.11 6.22
CA SER A 42 16.21 9.48 5.68
C SER A 42 15.76 9.51 4.21
N VAL A 43 15.36 10.69 3.74
CA VAL A 43 15.01 10.95 2.34
C VAL A 43 16.11 10.46 1.39
N ALA A 44 17.37 10.74 1.70
CA ALA A 44 18.51 10.30 0.88
C ALA A 44 18.60 8.77 0.78
N LYS A 45 18.43 8.05 1.89
CA LYS A 45 18.44 6.58 1.89
C LYS A 45 17.26 5.99 1.14
N ASN A 46 16.07 6.57 1.26
CA ASN A 46 14.91 6.14 0.47
C ASN A 46 15.18 6.31 -1.03
N ARG A 47 15.79 7.43 -1.43
CA ARG A 47 16.18 7.69 -2.82
C ARG A 47 17.20 6.66 -3.32
N ASP A 48 18.18 6.30 -2.51
CA ASP A 48 19.19 5.28 -2.86
C ASP A 48 18.51 3.91 -3.06
N GLU A 49 17.61 3.49 -2.16
CA GLU A 49 16.85 2.24 -2.28
C GLU A 49 16.04 2.16 -3.59
N LEU A 50 15.37 3.25 -3.95
CA LEU A 50 14.58 3.33 -5.18
C LEU A 50 15.48 3.37 -6.42
N THR A 51 16.57 4.11 -6.39
CA THR A 51 17.53 4.23 -7.50
C THR A 51 18.17 2.89 -7.80
N VAL A 52 18.74 2.23 -6.78
CA VAL A 52 19.40 0.92 -6.94
C VAL A 52 18.40 -0.13 -7.46
N SER A 53 17.16 -0.13 -6.95
CA SER A 53 16.11 -1.00 -7.45
C SER A 53 15.81 -0.74 -8.93
N ASN A 54 15.60 0.51 -9.32
CA ASN A 54 15.29 0.89 -10.71
C ASN A 54 16.42 0.54 -11.68
N GLU A 55 17.67 0.74 -11.29
CA GLU A 55 18.85 0.37 -12.07
C GLU A 55 18.95 -1.16 -12.23
N ARG A 56 18.64 -1.90 -11.17
CA ARG A 56 18.63 -3.36 -11.22
C ARG A 56 17.56 -3.88 -12.17
N PHE A 57 16.33 -3.33 -12.12
CA PHE A 57 15.28 -3.65 -13.08
C PHE A 57 15.70 -3.36 -14.52
N LEU A 58 16.31 -2.21 -14.77
CA LEU A 58 16.80 -1.86 -16.10
C LEU A 58 17.86 -2.83 -16.60
N THR A 59 18.79 -3.22 -15.72
CA THR A 59 19.87 -4.17 -16.06
C THR A 59 19.33 -5.56 -16.36
N GLU A 60 18.40 -6.07 -15.55
CA GLU A 60 17.97 -7.46 -15.61
C GLU A 60 16.77 -7.67 -16.54
N LEU A 61 15.85 -6.71 -16.61
CA LEU A 61 14.60 -6.81 -17.35
C LEU A 61 14.50 -5.86 -18.55
N GLY A 62 15.51 -5.00 -18.76
CA GLY A 62 15.53 -4.03 -19.85
C GLY A 62 14.52 -2.88 -19.71
N MET A 63 13.86 -2.77 -18.55
CA MET A 63 12.82 -1.75 -18.31
C MET A 63 12.88 -1.23 -16.86
N ARG A 64 12.35 -0.03 -16.65
CA ARG A 64 12.08 0.48 -15.30
C ARG A 64 10.67 0.07 -14.87
N PRO A 65 10.48 -0.34 -13.60
CA PRO A 65 9.14 -0.67 -13.12
C PRO A 65 8.29 0.59 -13.02
N SER A 66 7.01 0.49 -13.43
CA SER A 66 6.06 1.59 -13.31
C SER A 66 5.21 1.53 -12.05
N LEU A 67 5.13 0.36 -11.42
CA LEU A 67 4.33 0.10 -10.23
C LEU A 67 5.25 -0.16 -9.02
N PHE A 68 4.82 0.32 -7.87
CA PHE A 68 5.54 0.17 -6.62
C PHE A 68 4.64 -0.45 -5.54
N ALA A 69 5.20 -1.29 -4.68
CA ALA A 69 4.56 -1.72 -3.45
C ALA A 69 5.44 -1.29 -2.26
N TYR A 70 4.84 -0.62 -1.28
CA TYR A 70 5.58 -0.22 -0.10
C TYR A 70 5.97 -1.45 0.72
N PRO A 71 7.26 -1.60 1.13
CA PRO A 71 7.65 -2.61 2.11
C PRO A 71 6.76 -2.55 3.35
N TYR A 72 6.25 -3.70 3.78
CA TYR A 72 5.29 -3.84 4.89
C TYR A 72 3.98 -3.07 4.69
N GLY A 73 3.76 -2.44 3.54
CA GLY A 73 2.64 -1.54 3.28
C GLY A 73 2.76 -0.20 3.99
N GLU A 74 3.91 0.12 4.56
CA GLU A 74 4.17 1.32 5.37
C GLU A 74 4.69 2.47 4.50
N TYR A 75 4.09 3.64 4.64
CA TYR A 75 4.48 4.86 3.94
C TYR A 75 4.27 6.10 4.82
N SER A 76 4.80 7.21 4.40
CA SER A 76 4.55 8.56 4.89
C SER A 76 4.44 9.49 3.70
N ILE A 77 4.03 10.73 3.93
CA ILE A 77 3.98 11.75 2.87
C ILE A 77 5.36 11.91 2.21
N ASP A 78 6.43 11.93 2.99
CA ASP A 78 7.80 12.02 2.45
C ASP A 78 8.16 10.81 1.58
N VAL A 79 7.82 9.60 2.02
CA VAL A 79 8.06 8.37 1.25
C VAL A 79 7.27 8.39 -0.06
N ILE A 80 6.00 8.80 -0.02
CA ILE A 80 5.17 8.98 -1.23
C ILE A 80 5.85 9.93 -2.22
N ASN A 81 6.36 11.06 -1.74
CA ASN A 81 7.03 12.04 -2.59
C ASN A 81 8.30 11.47 -3.26
N GLU A 82 9.11 10.70 -2.52
CA GLU A 82 10.28 10.04 -3.11
C GLU A 82 9.90 8.99 -4.16
N VAL A 83 8.84 8.20 -3.92
CA VAL A 83 8.34 7.22 -4.88
C VAL A 83 7.82 7.90 -6.15
N LYS A 84 7.10 9.02 -6.03
CA LYS A 84 6.67 9.84 -7.18
C LYS A 84 7.88 10.35 -7.98
N GLN A 85 8.88 10.91 -7.29
CA GLN A 85 10.09 11.44 -7.93
C GLN A 85 10.93 10.34 -8.60
N ALA A 86 10.89 9.11 -8.11
CA ALA A 86 11.55 7.96 -8.72
C ALA A 86 10.90 7.48 -10.02
N GLY A 87 9.76 8.07 -10.44
CA GLY A 87 9.11 7.84 -11.73
C GLY A 87 8.06 6.74 -11.73
N PHE A 88 7.62 6.25 -10.58
CA PHE A 88 6.48 5.34 -10.51
C PHE A 88 5.17 6.07 -10.82
N ILE A 89 4.20 5.35 -11.37
CA ILE A 89 2.87 5.90 -11.73
C ILE A 89 1.80 5.54 -10.71
N ALA A 90 2.02 4.47 -9.94
CA ALA A 90 1.14 4.06 -8.86
C ALA A 90 1.89 3.28 -7.79
N ALA A 91 1.41 3.34 -6.54
CA ALA A 91 1.98 2.62 -5.42
C ALA A 91 0.89 2.02 -4.51
N PHE A 92 1.18 0.85 -3.96
CA PHE A 92 0.26 0.03 -3.19
C PHE A 92 0.72 -0.10 -1.74
N GLY A 93 -0.18 0.24 -0.81
CA GLY A 93 -0.07 -0.12 0.59
C GLY A 93 -0.40 -1.59 0.83
N GLN A 94 -0.67 -1.96 2.09
CA GLN A 94 -1.11 -3.31 2.47
C GLN A 94 -2.41 -3.28 3.29
N HIS A 95 -3.00 -2.10 3.46
CA HIS A 95 -4.32 -1.96 4.04
C HIS A 95 -5.39 -2.46 3.06
N SER A 96 -6.37 -3.19 3.57
CA SER A 96 -7.49 -3.69 2.78
C SER A 96 -8.50 -2.58 2.54
N GLY A 97 -8.94 -2.42 1.30
CA GLY A 97 -9.92 -1.42 0.90
C GLY A 97 -10.26 -1.55 -0.58
N ILE A 98 -11.30 -0.82 -1.00
CA ILE A 98 -11.71 -0.75 -2.39
C ILE A 98 -11.21 0.58 -2.95
N ALA A 99 -10.35 0.52 -3.96
CA ALA A 99 -9.86 1.71 -4.66
C ALA A 99 -10.95 2.32 -5.54
N HIS A 100 -10.96 3.63 -5.67
CA HIS A 100 -11.82 4.33 -6.61
C HIS A 100 -11.06 5.45 -7.35
N GLY A 101 -11.64 5.99 -8.43
CA GLY A 101 -10.95 6.93 -9.33
C GLY A 101 -10.58 8.29 -8.72
N TYR A 102 -10.97 8.58 -7.49
CA TYR A 102 -10.61 9.80 -6.76
C TYR A 102 -9.52 9.58 -5.71
N ASP A 103 -9.11 8.32 -5.49
CA ASP A 103 -8.00 8.00 -4.61
C ASP A 103 -6.67 8.46 -5.24
N GLY A 104 -5.74 8.88 -4.41
CA GLY A 104 -4.37 9.12 -4.88
C GLY A 104 -3.75 7.81 -5.36
N PHE A 105 -3.18 7.79 -6.56
CA PHE A 105 -2.54 6.59 -7.14
C PHE A 105 -1.33 6.07 -6.33
N PHE A 106 -0.92 6.77 -5.28
CA PHE A 106 0.24 6.40 -4.46
C PHE A 106 -0.12 5.87 -3.07
N GLU A 107 -1.40 5.61 -2.80
CA GLU A 107 -1.91 5.10 -1.53
C GLU A 107 -2.96 3.99 -1.78
N LEU A 108 -2.81 3.26 -2.88
CA LEU A 108 -3.80 2.27 -3.30
C LEU A 108 -3.90 1.12 -2.28
N PRO A 109 -5.11 0.74 -1.87
CA PRO A 109 -5.33 -0.39 -1.00
C PRO A 109 -5.06 -1.71 -1.73
N ARG A 110 -4.81 -2.77 -0.95
CA ARG A 110 -4.54 -4.11 -1.47
C ARG A 110 -5.07 -5.18 -0.54
N PHE A 111 -5.95 -6.04 -1.04
CA PHE A 111 -6.35 -7.25 -0.30
C PHE A 111 -5.25 -8.30 -0.36
N ALA A 112 -4.74 -8.71 0.79
CA ALA A 112 -3.87 -9.87 0.87
C ALA A 112 -4.71 -11.15 0.66
N MET A 113 -4.32 -11.96 -0.32
CA MET A 113 -4.92 -13.28 -0.62
C MET A 113 -3.82 -14.33 -0.52
N ASN A 114 -3.90 -15.17 0.50
CA ASN A 114 -3.00 -16.29 0.76
C ASN A 114 -3.81 -17.44 1.35
N GLU A 115 -3.17 -18.52 1.80
CA GLU A 115 -3.83 -19.71 2.35
C GLU A 115 -4.76 -19.38 3.52
N GLN A 116 -4.44 -18.39 4.32
CA GLN A 116 -5.24 -17.95 5.48
C GLN A 116 -6.36 -16.99 5.08
N TYR A 117 -6.12 -16.12 4.09
CA TYR A 117 -7.00 -15.00 3.72
C TYR A 117 -7.55 -15.11 2.29
N GLY A 118 -7.36 -16.25 1.61
CA GLY A 118 -7.77 -16.50 0.22
C GLY A 118 -9.09 -17.25 0.08
N SER A 119 -10.01 -17.17 1.06
CA SER A 119 -11.31 -17.83 0.92
C SER A 119 -12.13 -17.19 -0.21
N ARG A 120 -13.01 -18.00 -0.80
CA ARG A 120 -13.92 -17.54 -1.85
C ARG A 120 -14.79 -16.38 -1.40
N ASP A 121 -15.35 -16.45 -0.19
CA ASP A 121 -16.22 -15.41 0.37
C ASP A 121 -15.46 -14.07 0.51
N ARG A 122 -14.18 -14.11 0.92
CA ARG A 122 -13.34 -12.92 0.98
C ARG A 122 -13.03 -12.35 -0.40
N LEU A 123 -12.80 -13.20 -1.39
CA LEU A 123 -12.61 -12.76 -2.77
C LEU A 123 -13.88 -12.10 -3.32
N GLU A 124 -15.04 -12.72 -3.11
CA GLU A 124 -16.33 -12.17 -3.52
C GLU A 124 -16.61 -10.82 -2.85
N LEU A 125 -16.30 -10.68 -1.55
CA LEU A 125 -16.40 -9.40 -0.84
C LEU A 125 -15.47 -8.36 -1.44
N ALA A 126 -14.22 -8.70 -1.75
CA ALA A 126 -13.25 -7.77 -2.33
C ALA A 126 -13.65 -7.30 -3.75
N ILE A 127 -14.22 -8.19 -4.56
CA ILE A 127 -14.64 -7.89 -5.94
C ILE A 127 -15.94 -7.06 -5.96
N ASN A 128 -16.88 -7.34 -5.05
CA ASN A 128 -18.21 -6.69 -5.03
C ASN A 128 -18.30 -5.52 -4.04
N GLY A 129 -17.23 -5.24 -3.29
CA GLY A 129 -17.22 -4.15 -2.32
C GLY A 129 -17.34 -2.78 -3.00
N LEU A 130 -18.04 -1.86 -2.34
CA LEU A 130 -18.11 -0.46 -2.77
C LEU A 130 -17.10 0.38 -1.97
N PRO A 131 -16.44 1.36 -2.60
CA PRO A 131 -15.51 2.23 -1.90
C PRO A 131 -16.25 3.17 -0.94
N LEU A 132 -15.69 3.38 0.24
CA LEU A 132 -16.11 4.44 1.13
C LEU A 132 -15.54 5.77 0.61
N LYS A 133 -16.38 6.61 0.04
CA LYS A 133 -15.97 7.89 -0.55
C LYS A 133 -15.77 8.94 0.54
N VAL A 134 -14.54 9.26 0.83
CA VAL A 134 -14.14 10.23 1.87
C VAL A 134 -13.12 11.24 1.35
N ASN A 135 -13.06 12.39 2.02
CA ASN A 135 -12.03 13.39 1.83
C ASN A 135 -11.68 14.05 3.18
N GLN A 136 -10.69 14.94 3.20
CA GLN A 136 -10.26 15.66 4.41
C GLN A 136 -9.99 14.71 5.59
N ILE A 137 -9.25 13.65 5.33
CA ILE A 137 -8.87 12.65 6.34
C ILE A 137 -7.86 13.30 7.31
N VAL A 138 -8.07 13.05 8.59
CA VAL A 138 -7.17 13.46 9.66
C VAL A 138 -6.87 12.22 10.52
N PRO A 139 -5.61 11.91 10.84
CA PRO A 139 -4.40 12.60 10.39
C PRO A 139 -4.16 12.40 8.88
N GLU A 140 -3.53 13.37 8.24
CA GLU A 140 -3.20 13.30 6.82
C GLU A 140 -2.04 12.31 6.57
N ASP A 141 -1.04 12.31 7.45
CA ASP A 141 0.04 11.33 7.41
C ASP A 141 -0.30 10.13 8.31
N VAL A 142 -0.09 8.92 7.77
CA VAL A 142 -0.26 7.67 8.54
C VAL A 142 0.87 7.44 9.56
N VAL A 143 1.98 8.16 9.44
CA VAL A 143 3.02 8.24 10.48
C VAL A 143 2.64 9.32 11.47
N LEU A 144 2.17 8.89 12.63
CA LEU A 144 1.60 9.77 13.64
C LEU A 144 2.67 10.61 14.34
N ALA A 145 2.47 11.94 14.38
CA ALA A 145 3.26 12.86 15.20
C ALA A 145 2.83 12.85 16.68
N GLU A 146 1.55 12.60 16.93
CA GLU A 146 0.94 12.56 18.27
C GLU A 146 0.14 11.27 18.46
N ASN A 147 0.05 10.77 19.71
CA ASN A 147 -0.70 9.58 20.05
C ASN A 147 -1.40 9.78 21.42
N PRO A 148 -2.74 9.69 21.52
CA PRO A 148 -3.68 9.36 20.45
C PRO A 148 -3.88 10.51 19.44
N PRO A 149 -4.00 10.21 18.13
CA PRO A 149 -4.30 11.22 17.12
C PRO A 149 -5.78 11.58 17.14
N SER A 150 -6.11 12.79 16.73
CA SER A 150 -7.46 13.09 16.28
C SER A 150 -7.73 12.33 14.98
N TYR A 151 -8.84 11.58 14.90
CA TYR A 151 -9.17 10.82 13.71
C TYR A 151 -10.55 11.19 13.18
N GLY A 152 -10.60 11.53 11.90
CA GLY A 152 -11.87 11.89 11.27
C GLY A 152 -11.73 12.10 9.77
N PHE A 153 -12.86 12.15 9.09
CA PHE A 153 -12.94 12.38 7.65
C PHE A 153 -14.29 12.97 7.25
N THR A 154 -14.37 13.52 6.06
CA THR A 154 -15.61 14.05 5.50
C THR A 154 -16.16 13.07 4.47
N LEU A 155 -17.41 12.61 4.68
CA LEU A 155 -18.14 11.72 3.79
C LEU A 155 -18.55 12.48 2.52
N SER A 156 -18.29 11.89 1.35
CA SER A 156 -18.61 12.49 0.04
C SER A 156 -19.55 11.62 -0.81
N GLY A 157 -19.94 10.45 -0.31
CA GLY A 157 -20.86 9.53 -0.95
C GLY A 157 -22.33 9.74 -0.58
N ASP A 158 -23.11 8.68 -0.69
CA ASP A 158 -24.54 8.66 -0.32
C ASP A 158 -24.71 8.56 1.20
N MET A 159 -25.28 9.60 1.80
CA MET A 159 -25.45 9.72 3.24
C MET A 159 -26.33 8.63 3.86
N ASP A 160 -27.26 8.04 3.12
CA ASP A 160 -28.15 7.00 3.68
C ASP A 160 -27.41 5.67 3.88
N GLN A 161 -26.43 5.37 3.02
CA GLN A 161 -25.53 4.23 3.19
C GLN A 161 -24.46 4.49 4.25
N GLU A 162 -23.99 5.72 4.35
CA GLU A 162 -22.89 6.13 5.24
C GLU A 162 -23.34 6.27 6.71
N ARG A 163 -24.62 6.41 7.02
CA ARG A 163 -25.15 6.39 8.39
C ARG A 163 -24.94 5.06 9.13
N GLN A 164 -24.61 3.98 8.42
CA GLN A 164 -24.27 2.68 8.99
C GLN A 164 -22.77 2.51 9.28
N LEU A 165 -21.99 3.59 9.17
CA LEU A 165 -20.55 3.57 9.40
C LEU A 165 -20.22 2.99 10.79
N ARG A 166 -19.25 2.08 10.81
CA ARG A 166 -18.72 1.49 12.05
C ARG A 166 -17.19 1.55 11.99
N CYS A 167 -16.60 1.98 13.09
CA CYS A 167 -15.15 2.01 13.26
C CYS A 167 -14.72 0.95 14.27
N PHE A 168 -13.60 0.31 13.97
CA PHE A 168 -13.02 -0.70 14.86
C PHE A 168 -11.52 -0.44 15.00
N ASN A 169 -11.05 -0.52 16.23
CA ASN A 169 -9.64 -0.49 16.57
C ASN A 169 -9.19 -1.89 17.02
N SER A 170 -8.00 -2.31 16.61
CA SER A 170 -7.46 -3.65 16.94
C SER A 170 -7.26 -3.88 18.44
N ARG A 171 -7.06 -2.81 19.23
CA ARG A 171 -6.85 -2.88 20.68
C ARG A 171 -8.15 -2.70 21.48
N TYR A 172 -9.02 -1.80 21.04
CA TYR A 172 -10.19 -1.39 21.81
C TYR A 172 -11.53 -1.91 21.25
N GLY A 173 -11.50 -2.59 20.09
CA GLY A 173 -12.71 -3.09 19.44
C GLY A 173 -13.49 -1.98 18.76
N LYS A 174 -14.81 -1.98 18.88
CA LYS A 174 -15.68 -0.98 18.27
C LYS A 174 -15.49 0.38 18.95
N LEU A 175 -15.31 1.41 18.14
CA LEU A 175 -15.20 2.81 18.57
C LEU A 175 -16.48 3.58 18.26
N ASP A 176 -16.73 4.65 19.03
CA ASP A 176 -17.84 5.54 18.78
C ASP A 176 -17.51 6.48 17.62
N VAL A 177 -18.48 6.64 16.72
CA VAL A 177 -18.39 7.53 15.57
C VAL A 177 -19.41 8.63 15.73
N ALA A 178 -18.95 9.87 15.85
CA ALA A 178 -19.82 11.04 15.86
C ALA A 178 -19.95 11.58 14.43
N ILE A 179 -21.17 11.68 13.91
CA ILE A 179 -21.44 12.24 12.58
C ILE A 179 -22.08 13.62 12.73
N LEU A 180 -21.36 14.65 12.27
CA LEU A 180 -21.76 16.04 12.30
C LEU A 180 -21.96 16.53 10.85
N GLY A 181 -23.18 16.51 10.37
CA GLY A 181 -23.43 16.71 8.94
C GLY A 181 -22.77 15.61 8.10
N ARG A 182 -21.74 15.96 7.33
CA ARG A 182 -20.91 15.01 6.57
C ARG A 182 -19.58 14.67 7.26
N ARG A 183 -19.25 15.30 8.38
CA ARG A 183 -18.02 15.04 9.11
C ARG A 183 -18.20 13.85 10.05
N ALA A 184 -17.40 12.81 9.90
CA ALA A 184 -17.26 11.71 10.82
C ALA A 184 -16.03 11.92 11.71
N GLU A 185 -16.19 11.85 13.01
CA GLU A 185 -15.12 11.90 14.00
C GLU A 185 -15.17 10.66 14.87
N ILE A 186 -14.02 10.06 15.12
CA ILE A 186 -13.86 8.83 15.88
C ILE A 186 -13.24 9.20 17.22
N ARG A 187 -13.87 8.72 18.30
CA ARG A 187 -13.47 8.99 19.69
C ARG A 187 -13.16 7.71 20.44
#